data_11775182c8a0b1029ba2bbe1d6bf40bd
#
_entry.id   11775182c8a0b1029ba2bbe1d6bf40bd
#
_cell.length_a   1.000
_cell.length_b   1.000
_cell.length_c   1.000
_cell.angle_alpha   90.00
_cell.angle_beta   90.00
_cell.angle_gamma   90.00
#
_symmetry.space_group_name_H-M   'P 1'
#
loop_
_entity.id
_entity.type
_entity.pdbx_description
1 polymer ?
#
loop_
_entity_poly.entity_id
_entity_poly.type
_entity_poly.pdbx_seq_one_letter_code
_entity_poly.pdbx_strand_id
1 'polypeptide(L)'
;MCSSDLTKAGKKYKYIPRFVVSYLKHIVHQDELNVFLKDSKNKVGVDFLEACMEFLDAKVEIKGLENLPENGKCTFVSNHPLGGQDGVALGYILGKHYNGNVRYLVNDLLMNLHGLAPLCIPINKTGSQSRDFPKMVEAGFASDNHIIMFPAGLCSRRQGGEIKDLEWKKTFVTKSIETHRDVVPLHFEGRNSDFFYNLANICKALGIKFNIAMLYLADEMLKNRHKTFTLTIGKPIPWQTFDKTKTPAQWAQFVKDVVYKL
;
A
#
# COMPACT_ATOMS: atom_id res chain seq x y z
N MET A 1 -13.22 -10.12 -1.37
CA MET A 1 -13.04 -11.23 -2.32
C MET A 1 -14.41 -11.74 -2.72
N CYS A 2 -14.87 -11.36 -3.89
CA CYS A 2 -16.19 -11.77 -4.36
C CYS A 2 -16.21 -13.27 -4.66
N SER A 3 -17.35 -13.96 -4.47
CA SER A 3 -17.58 -15.37 -4.78
C SER A 3 -17.11 -15.80 -6.19
N SER A 4 -17.03 -14.84 -7.12
CA SER A 4 -16.56 -15.04 -8.50
C SER A 4 -15.06 -15.37 -8.64
N ASP A 5 -14.21 -14.96 -7.68
CA ASP A 5 -12.77 -15.21 -7.80
C ASP A 5 -12.37 -16.61 -7.36
N LEU A 6 -13.14 -17.20 -6.46
CA LEU A 6 -13.01 -18.63 -6.11
C LEU A 6 -13.43 -19.56 -7.28
N THR A 7 -14.33 -19.10 -8.15
CA THR A 7 -14.72 -19.85 -9.35
C THR A 7 -13.66 -19.78 -10.46
N LYS A 8 -12.88 -18.69 -10.55
CA LYS A 8 -11.72 -18.56 -11.46
C LYS A 8 -10.52 -19.40 -11.02
N ALA A 9 -10.41 -19.76 -9.74
CA ALA A 9 -9.38 -20.68 -9.24
C ALA A 9 -9.56 -22.12 -9.79
N GLY A 10 -10.64 -22.35 -10.57
CA GLY A 10 -10.84 -23.51 -11.43
C GLY A 10 -10.81 -24.84 -10.67
N LYS A 11 -10.48 -25.92 -11.38
CA LYS A 11 -10.50 -27.30 -10.91
C LYS A 11 -9.71 -27.59 -9.61
N LYS A 12 -8.74 -26.73 -9.24
CA LYS A 12 -7.92 -26.91 -8.02
C LYS A 12 -8.67 -26.66 -6.72
N TYR A 13 -9.72 -25.84 -6.70
CA TYR A 13 -10.52 -25.55 -5.50
C TYR A 13 -11.22 -26.80 -4.94
N LYS A 14 -11.60 -27.75 -5.78
CA LYS A 14 -12.25 -29.02 -5.37
C LYS A 14 -11.38 -29.90 -4.46
N TYR A 15 -10.07 -29.67 -4.44
CA TYR A 15 -9.12 -30.48 -3.67
C TYR A 15 -8.70 -29.84 -2.34
N ILE A 16 -9.18 -28.63 -2.04
CA ILE A 16 -8.88 -27.97 -0.75
C ILE A 16 -9.87 -28.48 0.29
N PRO A 17 -9.41 -29.08 1.40
CA PRO A 17 -10.28 -29.54 2.46
C PRO A 17 -11.17 -28.43 3.00
N ARG A 18 -12.43 -28.73 3.31
CA ARG A 18 -13.42 -27.75 3.78
C ARG A 18 -12.97 -26.99 5.03
N PHE A 19 -12.25 -27.65 5.96
CA PHE A 19 -11.73 -27.00 7.15
C PHE A 19 -10.69 -25.93 6.84
N VAL A 20 -9.85 -26.15 5.81
CA VAL A 20 -8.87 -25.13 5.34
C VAL A 20 -9.59 -23.91 4.78
N VAL A 21 -10.63 -24.15 3.96
CA VAL A 21 -11.45 -23.06 3.40
C VAL A 21 -12.15 -22.28 4.52
N SER A 22 -12.73 -22.98 5.49
CA SER A 22 -13.37 -22.35 6.65
C SER A 22 -12.38 -21.53 7.46
N TYR A 23 -11.19 -22.06 7.70
CA TYR A 23 -10.11 -21.35 8.38
C TYR A 23 -9.68 -20.09 7.61
N LEU A 24 -9.46 -20.19 6.29
CA LEU A 24 -9.11 -19.03 5.46
C LEU A 24 -10.19 -17.95 5.49
N LYS A 25 -11.46 -18.33 5.42
CA LYS A 25 -12.59 -17.39 5.54
C LYS A 25 -12.57 -16.67 6.89
N HIS A 26 -12.25 -17.40 7.95
CA HIS A 26 -12.16 -16.84 9.29
C HIS A 26 -11.03 -15.81 9.41
N ILE A 27 -9.80 -16.13 8.99
CA ILE A 27 -8.65 -15.21 9.12
C ILE A 27 -8.73 -14.00 8.19
N VAL A 28 -9.47 -14.08 7.07
CA VAL A 28 -9.73 -12.92 6.22
C VAL A 28 -11.01 -12.17 6.62
N HIS A 29 -11.69 -12.60 7.69
CA HIS A 29 -12.94 -12.00 8.18
C HIS A 29 -13.98 -11.81 7.07
N GLN A 30 -14.16 -12.85 6.23
CA GLN A 30 -14.91 -12.77 4.98
C GLN A 30 -16.32 -12.21 5.17
N ASP A 31 -17.05 -12.65 6.21
CA ASP A 31 -18.46 -12.27 6.40
C ASP A 31 -18.56 -10.79 6.76
N GLU A 32 -17.71 -10.31 7.66
CA GLU A 32 -17.68 -8.91 8.10
C GLU A 32 -17.26 -7.98 6.96
N LEU A 33 -16.21 -8.35 6.20
CA LEU A 33 -15.78 -7.58 5.05
C LEU A 33 -16.81 -7.57 3.92
N ASN A 34 -17.57 -8.66 3.73
CA ASN A 34 -18.67 -8.71 2.75
C ASN A 34 -19.81 -7.78 3.13
N VAL A 35 -20.15 -7.66 4.41
CA VAL A 35 -21.15 -6.70 4.90
C VAL A 35 -20.65 -5.27 4.60
N PHE A 36 -19.45 -4.94 5.01
CA PHE A 36 -18.84 -3.62 4.73
C PHE A 36 -18.85 -3.29 3.24
N LEU A 37 -18.41 -4.21 2.37
CA LEU A 37 -18.37 -4.00 0.92
C LEU A 37 -19.78 -3.84 0.32
N LYS A 38 -20.78 -4.53 0.87
CA LYS A 38 -22.18 -4.36 0.45
C LYS A 38 -22.72 -2.97 0.83
N ASP A 39 -22.43 -2.52 2.05
CA ASP A 39 -22.91 -1.25 2.56
C ASP A 39 -22.22 -0.06 1.87
N SER A 40 -20.94 -0.24 1.50
CA SER A 40 -20.14 0.76 0.77
C SER A 40 -20.17 0.62 -0.76
N LYS A 41 -21.04 -0.21 -1.34
CA LYS A 41 -21.05 -0.54 -2.78
C LYS A 41 -21.16 0.65 -3.73
N ASN A 42 -21.77 1.76 -3.29
CA ASN A 42 -21.95 2.99 -4.07
C ASN A 42 -20.84 4.03 -3.82
N LYS A 43 -19.91 3.75 -2.87
CA LYS A 43 -18.79 4.63 -2.57
C LYS A 43 -17.59 4.26 -3.43
N VAL A 44 -16.94 5.25 -4.04
CA VAL A 44 -15.75 5.06 -4.88
C VAL A 44 -14.68 6.12 -4.58
N GLY A 45 -13.44 5.79 -4.87
CA GLY A 45 -12.34 6.73 -4.68
C GLY A 45 -12.17 7.14 -3.22
N VAL A 46 -12.12 8.44 -2.97
CA VAL A 46 -11.90 8.99 -1.62
C VAL A 46 -13.07 8.69 -0.68
N ASP A 47 -14.31 8.69 -1.18
CA ASP A 47 -15.49 8.35 -0.36
C ASP A 47 -15.47 6.89 0.11
N PHE A 48 -14.92 5.99 -0.70
CA PHE A 48 -14.69 4.60 -0.27
C PHE A 48 -13.61 4.51 0.79
N LEU A 49 -12.51 5.28 0.65
CA LEU A 49 -11.45 5.34 1.67
C LEU A 49 -11.97 5.93 2.99
N GLU A 50 -12.85 6.94 2.93
CA GLU A 50 -13.54 7.49 4.11
C GLU A 50 -14.36 6.41 4.82
N ALA A 51 -15.16 5.65 4.07
CA ALA A 51 -15.90 4.53 4.63
C ALA A 51 -14.99 3.46 5.25
N CYS A 52 -13.82 3.21 4.67
CA CYS A 52 -12.83 2.31 5.27
C CYS A 52 -12.29 2.87 6.60
N MET A 53 -12.01 4.17 6.69
CA MET A 53 -11.56 4.81 7.94
C MET A 53 -12.63 4.73 9.02
N GLU A 54 -13.90 5.00 8.68
CA GLU A 54 -15.05 4.85 9.57
C GLU A 54 -15.22 3.40 10.04
N PHE A 55 -15.17 2.44 9.12
CA PHE A 55 -15.28 1.01 9.44
C PHE A 55 -14.19 0.53 10.39
N LEU A 56 -12.99 1.07 10.26
CA LEU A 56 -11.85 0.74 11.13
C LEU A 56 -11.84 1.57 12.42
N ASP A 57 -12.67 2.61 12.51
CA ASP A 57 -12.62 3.62 13.58
C ASP A 57 -11.17 4.06 13.83
N ALA A 58 -10.45 4.33 12.76
CA ALA A 58 -9.04 4.67 12.79
C ALA A 58 -8.86 6.19 12.77
N LYS A 59 -8.01 6.69 13.67
CA LYS A 59 -7.65 8.11 13.75
C LYS A 59 -6.20 8.29 13.34
N VAL A 60 -5.88 9.43 12.73
CA VAL A 60 -4.52 9.76 12.34
C VAL A 60 -4.18 11.17 12.80
N GLU A 61 -3.15 11.26 13.62
CA GLU A 61 -2.51 12.53 13.97
C GLU A 61 -1.49 12.88 12.89
N ILE A 62 -1.60 14.07 12.32
CA ILE A 62 -0.76 14.50 11.20
C ILE A 62 0.24 15.53 11.71
N LYS A 63 1.53 15.27 11.45
CA LYS A 63 2.63 16.21 11.69
C LYS A 63 3.21 16.66 10.35
N GLY A 64 3.54 17.93 10.22
CA GLY A 64 4.13 18.47 9.00
C GLY A 64 3.14 18.66 7.85
N LEU A 65 1.86 18.92 8.15
CA LEU A 65 0.83 19.16 7.13
C LEU A 65 1.21 20.33 6.21
N GLU A 66 1.91 21.32 6.74
CA GLU A 66 2.46 22.48 6.01
C GLU A 66 3.51 22.12 4.95
N ASN A 67 4.03 20.90 4.98
CA ASN A 67 4.96 20.40 3.97
C ASN A 67 4.27 19.84 2.71
N LEU A 68 2.93 19.77 2.71
CA LEU A 68 2.20 19.36 1.51
C LEU A 68 2.30 20.44 0.43
N PRO A 69 2.81 20.13 -0.78
CA PRO A 69 2.92 21.12 -1.84
C PRO A 69 1.53 21.61 -2.31
N GLU A 70 1.34 22.90 -2.35
CA GLU A 70 0.11 23.51 -2.88
C GLU A 70 0.03 23.40 -4.41
N ASN A 71 1.18 23.41 -5.07
CA ASN A 71 1.29 23.41 -6.53
C ASN A 71 2.25 22.33 -7.02
N GLY A 72 2.07 21.93 -8.27
CA GLY A 72 2.93 20.94 -8.92
C GLY A 72 2.45 19.51 -8.73
N LYS A 73 3.25 18.59 -9.25
CA LYS A 73 2.98 17.15 -9.24
C LYS A 73 4.00 16.48 -8.34
N CYS A 74 3.54 15.70 -7.38
CA CYS A 74 4.43 15.03 -6.43
C CYS A 74 4.28 13.52 -6.48
N THR A 75 5.33 12.84 -6.04
CA THR A 75 5.31 11.42 -5.69
C THR A 75 5.47 11.30 -4.18
N PHE A 76 4.43 10.88 -3.51
CA PHE A 76 4.43 10.58 -2.09
C PHE A 76 4.98 9.17 -1.87
N VAL A 77 6.02 9.05 -1.06
CA VAL A 77 6.66 7.76 -0.74
C VAL A 77 6.63 7.52 0.75
N SER A 78 6.11 6.36 1.15
CA SER A 78 5.95 6.01 2.55
C SER A 78 6.56 4.65 2.88
N ASN A 79 6.99 4.48 4.13
CA ASN A 79 7.12 3.16 4.72
C ASN A 79 5.74 2.47 4.75
N HIS A 80 5.72 1.15 4.91
CA HIS A 80 4.50 0.34 4.82
C HIS A 80 4.35 -0.58 6.04
N PRO A 81 4.17 -0.03 7.26
CA PRO A 81 4.20 -0.83 8.48
C PRO A 81 3.03 -1.80 8.62
N LEU A 82 1.83 -1.43 8.15
CA LEU A 82 0.60 -2.18 8.39
C LEU A 82 0.17 -3.02 7.17
N GLY A 83 0.55 -2.63 5.96
CA GLY A 83 0.26 -3.39 4.74
C GLY A 83 -1.15 -3.21 4.17
N GLY A 84 -1.98 -2.37 4.75
CA GLY A 84 -3.34 -2.08 4.29
C GLY A 84 -3.87 -0.79 4.87
N GLN A 85 -3.98 -0.71 6.19
CA GLN A 85 -4.58 0.43 6.89
C GLN A 85 -3.81 1.74 6.70
N ASP A 86 -2.48 1.68 6.64
CA ASP A 86 -1.63 2.81 6.27
C ASP A 86 -1.92 3.31 4.85
N GLY A 87 -2.14 2.39 3.89
CA GLY A 87 -2.57 2.74 2.54
C GLY A 87 -3.93 3.44 2.52
N VAL A 88 -4.91 2.91 3.25
CA VAL A 88 -6.24 3.53 3.37
C VAL A 88 -6.13 4.94 3.95
N ALA A 89 -5.39 5.10 5.06
CA ALA A 89 -5.22 6.37 5.74
C ALA A 89 -4.53 7.42 4.85
N LEU A 90 -3.41 7.06 4.20
CA LEU A 90 -2.69 7.96 3.30
C LEU A 90 -3.56 8.45 2.14
N GLY A 91 -4.30 7.53 1.50
CA GLY A 91 -5.15 7.93 0.40
C GLY A 91 -6.36 8.75 0.80
N TYR A 92 -6.93 8.48 1.98
CA TYR A 92 -7.98 9.32 2.53
C TYR A 92 -7.47 10.75 2.79
N ILE A 93 -6.35 10.88 3.53
CA ILE A 93 -5.77 12.19 3.90
C ILE A 93 -5.36 12.98 2.66
N LEU A 94 -4.53 12.39 1.80
CA LEU A 94 -4.06 13.06 0.58
C LEU A 94 -5.19 13.25 -0.44
N GLY A 95 -6.11 12.28 -0.53
CA GLY A 95 -7.27 12.38 -1.39
C GLY A 95 -8.21 13.52 -1.02
N LYS A 96 -8.46 13.73 0.28
CA LYS A 96 -9.23 14.89 0.75
C LYS A 96 -8.49 16.20 0.49
N HIS A 97 -7.17 16.24 0.76
CA HIS A 97 -6.37 17.45 0.57
C HIS A 97 -6.28 17.87 -0.89
N TYR A 98 -6.14 16.91 -1.82
CA TYR A 98 -5.99 17.18 -3.25
C TYR A 98 -7.25 16.91 -4.08
N ASN A 99 -8.43 16.96 -3.48
CA ASN A 99 -9.73 16.82 -4.16
C ASN A 99 -9.82 15.56 -5.06
N GLY A 100 -9.28 14.43 -4.59
CA GLY A 100 -9.28 13.16 -5.30
C GLY A 100 -8.20 12.99 -6.37
N ASN A 101 -7.34 13.99 -6.58
CA ASN A 101 -6.27 13.96 -7.58
C ASN A 101 -5.05 13.16 -7.10
N VAL A 102 -5.29 11.97 -6.60
CA VAL A 102 -4.26 11.02 -6.13
C VAL A 102 -4.42 9.67 -6.80
N ARG A 103 -3.32 8.99 -7.06
CA ARG A 103 -3.32 7.62 -7.59
C ARG A 103 -2.29 6.78 -6.86
N TYR A 104 -2.63 5.53 -6.62
CA TYR A 104 -1.72 4.55 -6.03
C TYR A 104 -1.04 3.69 -7.07
N LEU A 105 0.24 3.46 -6.89
CA LEU A 105 0.91 2.37 -7.59
C LEU A 105 0.79 1.09 -6.75
N VAL A 106 -0.09 0.18 -7.15
CA VAL A 106 -0.51 -0.97 -6.33
C VAL A 106 -0.41 -2.32 -7.05
N ASN A 107 -0.46 -3.39 -6.26
CA ASN A 107 -0.64 -4.73 -6.81
C ASN A 107 -2.01 -4.82 -7.51
N ASP A 108 -2.03 -5.49 -8.67
CA ASP A 108 -3.22 -5.70 -9.50
C ASP A 108 -4.41 -6.36 -8.77
N LEU A 109 -4.16 -7.11 -7.69
CA LEU A 109 -5.23 -7.67 -6.86
C LEU A 109 -6.17 -6.61 -6.29
N LEU A 110 -5.68 -5.40 -6.01
CA LEU A 110 -6.50 -4.31 -5.46
C LEU A 110 -7.47 -3.72 -6.49
N MET A 111 -7.26 -3.96 -7.78
CA MET A 111 -8.21 -3.60 -8.84
C MET A 111 -9.57 -4.32 -8.70
N ASN A 112 -9.62 -5.44 -7.97
CA ASN A 112 -10.86 -6.15 -7.69
C ASN A 112 -11.72 -5.48 -6.61
N LEU A 113 -11.19 -4.49 -5.88
CA LEU A 113 -11.95 -3.67 -4.96
C LEU A 113 -12.57 -2.50 -5.73
N HIS A 114 -13.84 -2.66 -6.13
CA HIS A 114 -14.54 -1.68 -6.97
C HIS A 114 -14.43 -0.24 -6.44
N GLY A 115 -14.58 -0.06 -5.13
CA GLY A 115 -14.48 1.26 -4.50
C GLY A 115 -13.08 1.90 -4.62
N LEU A 116 -12.01 1.09 -4.62
CA LEU A 116 -10.63 1.57 -4.67
C LEU A 116 -10.09 1.67 -6.11
N ALA A 117 -10.61 0.86 -7.03
CA ALA A 117 -10.12 0.73 -8.40
C ALA A 117 -9.87 2.07 -9.13
N PRO A 118 -10.71 3.11 -9.00
CA PRO A 118 -10.50 4.41 -9.66
C PRO A 118 -9.21 5.12 -9.24
N LEU A 119 -8.70 4.81 -8.04
CA LEU A 119 -7.46 5.40 -7.53
C LEU A 119 -6.22 4.55 -7.84
N CYS A 120 -6.37 3.37 -8.44
CA CYS A 120 -5.30 2.39 -8.61
C CYS A 120 -4.64 2.47 -9.98
N ILE A 121 -3.30 2.46 -9.98
CA ILE A 121 -2.45 2.16 -11.14
C ILE A 121 -1.86 0.78 -10.89
N PRO A 122 -2.26 -0.26 -11.65
CA PRO A 122 -1.81 -1.62 -11.37
C PRO A 122 -0.36 -1.84 -11.76
N ILE A 123 0.38 -2.50 -10.86
CA ILE A 123 1.67 -3.11 -11.17
C ILE A 123 1.57 -4.61 -10.96
N ASN A 124 2.06 -5.38 -11.91
CA ASN A 124 2.05 -6.82 -11.78
C ASN A 124 3.29 -7.33 -11.03
N LYS A 125 3.06 -8.24 -10.07
CA LYS A 125 4.12 -8.97 -9.38
C LYS A 125 4.16 -10.46 -9.72
N THR A 126 3.05 -11.03 -10.24
CA THR A 126 2.92 -12.47 -10.45
C THR A 126 2.01 -12.76 -11.65
N GLY A 127 2.48 -13.59 -12.58
CA GLY A 127 1.68 -14.07 -13.70
C GLY A 127 1.99 -13.43 -15.06
N SER A 128 1.22 -13.81 -16.09
CA SER A 128 1.30 -13.20 -17.42
C SER A 128 0.82 -11.75 -17.33
N GLN A 129 1.74 -10.84 -17.56
CA GLN A 129 1.43 -9.41 -17.55
C GLN A 129 0.43 -9.06 -18.64
N SER A 130 -0.60 -8.30 -18.30
CA SER A 130 -1.25 -7.48 -19.30
C SER A 130 -0.17 -6.55 -19.90
N ARG A 131 -0.04 -6.56 -21.21
CA ARG A 131 0.90 -5.66 -21.94
C ARG A 131 0.59 -4.18 -21.71
N ASP A 132 -0.55 -3.91 -21.10
CA ASP A 132 -1.05 -2.55 -20.86
C ASP A 132 -0.58 -1.96 -19.51
N PHE A 133 -0.15 -2.76 -18.55
CA PHE A 133 0.27 -2.25 -17.24
C PHE A 133 1.44 -1.26 -17.31
N PRO A 134 2.52 -1.49 -18.08
CA PRO A 134 3.56 -0.48 -18.25
C PRO A 134 3.01 0.84 -18.81
N LYS A 135 2.09 0.77 -19.80
CA LYS A 135 1.45 1.97 -20.35
C LYS A 135 0.58 2.70 -19.31
N MET A 136 -0.13 1.97 -18.45
CA MET A 136 -0.91 2.56 -17.38
C MET A 136 -0.02 3.26 -16.35
N VAL A 137 1.14 2.70 -16.03
CA VAL A 137 2.13 3.33 -15.15
C VAL A 137 2.66 4.61 -15.78
N GLU A 138 3.06 4.56 -17.07
CA GLU A 138 3.52 5.75 -17.81
C GLU A 138 2.43 6.83 -17.84
N ALA A 139 1.20 6.48 -18.19
CA ALA A 139 0.07 7.41 -18.22
C ALA A 139 -0.21 8.01 -16.83
N GLY A 140 -0.10 7.21 -15.77
CA GLY A 140 -0.26 7.67 -14.39
C GLY A 140 0.77 8.72 -14.01
N PHE A 141 2.05 8.50 -14.32
CA PHE A 141 3.10 9.46 -14.03
C PHE A 141 3.07 10.68 -14.97
N ALA A 142 2.55 10.55 -16.18
CA ALA A 142 2.33 11.66 -17.10
C ALA A 142 1.12 12.53 -16.72
N SER A 143 0.19 12.02 -15.93
CA SER A 143 -1.03 12.73 -15.51
C SER A 143 -0.73 13.86 -14.52
N ASP A 144 -1.74 14.68 -14.22
CA ASP A 144 -1.66 15.72 -13.19
C ASP A 144 -1.94 15.20 -11.77
N ASN A 145 -2.26 13.91 -11.62
CA ASN A 145 -2.48 13.33 -10.30
C ASN A 145 -1.19 13.20 -9.51
N HIS A 146 -1.26 13.35 -8.21
CA HIS A 146 -0.20 12.94 -7.30
C HIS A 146 -0.11 11.41 -7.21
N ILE A 147 1.10 10.86 -7.08
CA ILE A 147 1.32 9.42 -7.03
C ILE A 147 1.68 9.01 -5.61
N ILE A 148 0.98 8.03 -5.06
CA ILE A 148 1.28 7.43 -3.76
C ILE A 148 1.96 6.08 -3.98
N MET A 149 3.11 5.88 -3.35
CA MET A 149 3.90 4.67 -3.49
C MET A 149 4.40 4.15 -2.16
N PHE A 150 4.46 2.82 -2.07
CA PHE A 150 5.18 2.09 -1.02
C PHE A 150 6.37 1.38 -1.67
N PRO A 151 7.56 2.00 -1.70
CA PRO A 151 8.66 1.52 -2.55
C PRO A 151 9.20 0.14 -2.18
N ALA A 152 9.04 -0.30 -0.93
CA ALA A 152 9.36 -1.67 -0.50
C ALA A 152 8.50 -2.73 -1.21
N GLY A 153 7.28 -2.34 -1.62
CA GLY A 153 6.34 -3.19 -2.32
C GLY A 153 5.73 -4.32 -1.47
N LEU A 154 6.10 -4.44 -0.22
CA LEU A 154 5.54 -5.32 0.81
C LEU A 154 5.52 -4.54 2.12
N CYS A 155 4.62 -4.91 3.03
CA CYS A 155 4.64 -4.34 4.37
C CYS A 155 5.92 -4.68 5.11
N SER A 156 6.29 -3.84 6.09
CA SER A 156 7.51 -3.95 6.88
C SER A 156 7.72 -5.35 7.48
N ARG A 157 8.95 -5.71 7.72
CA ARG A 157 9.36 -7.01 8.27
C ARG A 157 10.27 -6.82 9.48
N ARG A 158 10.27 -7.81 10.38
CA ARG A 158 11.23 -7.84 11.48
C ARG A 158 12.58 -8.30 10.96
N GLN A 159 13.59 -7.44 11.06
CA GLN A 159 14.97 -7.66 10.62
C GLN A 159 15.90 -7.25 11.74
N GLY A 160 16.74 -8.18 12.26
CA GLY A 160 17.70 -7.86 13.33
C GLY A 160 17.07 -7.25 14.59
N GLY A 161 15.81 -7.62 14.93
CA GLY A 161 15.10 -7.08 16.08
C GLY A 161 14.25 -5.82 15.78
N GLU A 162 14.50 -5.11 14.69
CA GLU A 162 13.78 -3.92 14.28
C GLU A 162 12.71 -4.23 13.21
N ILE A 163 11.63 -3.47 13.24
CA ILE A 163 10.57 -3.55 12.22
C ILE A 163 10.83 -2.44 11.21
N LYS A 164 11.22 -2.86 10.01
CA LYS A 164 11.58 -1.96 8.90
C LYS A 164 11.08 -2.52 7.58
N ASP A 165 10.94 -1.63 6.61
CA ASP A 165 10.74 -2.01 5.22
C ASP A 165 11.94 -2.78 4.69
N LEU A 166 11.69 -3.67 3.74
CA LEU A 166 12.72 -4.25 2.91
C LEU A 166 13.39 -3.16 2.05
N GLU A 167 14.32 -3.55 1.19
CA GLU A 167 14.96 -2.64 0.25
C GLU A 167 13.92 -1.87 -0.58
N TRP A 168 14.08 -0.55 -0.68
CA TRP A 168 13.21 0.29 -1.50
C TRP A 168 13.61 0.23 -2.96
N LYS A 169 12.63 0.03 -3.82
CA LYS A 169 12.82 0.00 -5.28
C LYS A 169 13.04 1.40 -5.81
N LYS A 170 13.96 1.53 -6.74
CA LYS A 170 14.37 2.79 -7.38
C LYS A 170 13.32 3.44 -8.29
N THR A 171 12.19 2.78 -8.56
CA THR A 171 11.20 3.21 -9.55
C THR A 171 10.73 4.65 -9.33
N PHE A 172 10.45 5.04 -8.07
CA PHE A 172 10.00 6.39 -7.77
C PHE A 172 11.06 7.44 -8.07
N VAL A 173 12.36 7.15 -7.85
CA VAL A 173 13.48 8.05 -8.20
C VAL A 173 13.56 8.23 -9.71
N THR A 174 13.56 7.12 -10.44
CA THR A 174 13.63 7.16 -11.92
C THR A 174 12.46 7.95 -12.50
N LYS A 175 11.23 7.68 -12.02
CA LYS A 175 10.02 8.38 -12.49
C LYS A 175 9.98 9.84 -12.04
N SER A 176 10.49 10.17 -10.86
CA SER A 176 10.63 11.57 -10.41
C SER A 176 11.47 12.39 -11.38
N ILE A 177 12.64 11.86 -11.78
CA ILE A 177 13.53 12.50 -12.77
C ILE A 177 12.83 12.62 -14.13
N GLU A 178 12.23 11.53 -14.63
CA GLU A 178 11.60 11.47 -15.96
C GLU A 178 10.40 12.43 -16.09
N THR A 179 9.64 12.60 -15.03
CA THR A 179 8.37 13.35 -15.04
C THR A 179 8.41 14.66 -14.26
N HIS A 180 9.59 15.04 -13.77
CA HIS A 180 9.85 16.26 -12.99
C HIS A 180 8.92 16.39 -11.78
N ARG A 181 8.78 15.31 -11.01
CA ARG A 181 7.96 15.25 -9.79
C ARG A 181 8.83 15.28 -8.56
N ASP A 182 8.55 16.20 -7.67
CA ASP A 182 9.18 16.20 -6.36
C ASP A 182 8.73 14.98 -5.55
N VAL A 183 9.61 14.49 -4.69
CA VAL A 183 9.33 13.35 -3.81
C VAL A 183 9.03 13.87 -2.42
N VAL A 184 7.84 13.55 -1.91
CA VAL A 184 7.43 13.91 -0.54
C VAL A 184 7.58 12.66 0.34
N PRO A 185 8.54 12.64 1.26
CA PRO A 185 8.73 11.52 2.17
C PRO A 185 7.67 11.53 3.28
N LEU A 186 7.06 10.38 3.52
CA LEU A 186 6.05 10.16 4.54
C LEU A 186 6.47 9.06 5.49
N HIS A 187 6.33 9.27 6.78
CA HIS A 187 6.51 8.23 7.79
C HIS A 187 5.20 7.92 8.48
N PHE A 188 4.74 6.70 8.38
CA PHE A 188 3.57 6.20 9.07
C PHE A 188 3.99 5.34 10.26
N GLU A 189 3.60 5.74 11.47
CA GLU A 189 3.85 4.97 12.68
C GLU A 189 2.82 3.86 12.82
N GLY A 190 3.29 2.65 13.10
CA GLY A 190 2.42 1.51 13.30
C GLY A 190 3.18 0.19 13.25
N ARG A 191 2.53 -0.87 13.73
CA ARG A 191 3.08 -2.22 13.64
C ARG A 191 1.97 -3.26 13.66
N ASN A 192 2.21 -4.36 13.00
CA ASN A 192 1.41 -5.58 13.09
C ASN A 192 1.79 -6.38 14.35
N SER A 193 1.06 -7.45 14.61
CA SER A 193 1.32 -8.33 15.75
C SER A 193 2.67 -9.05 15.64
N ASP A 194 3.22 -9.48 16.77
CA ASP A 194 4.42 -10.32 16.79
C ASP A 194 4.21 -11.65 16.06
N PHE A 195 2.98 -12.18 16.09
CA PHE A 195 2.59 -13.35 15.32
C PHE A 195 2.83 -13.14 13.81
N PHE A 196 2.39 -12.01 13.26
CA PHE A 196 2.56 -11.68 11.84
C PHE A 196 4.04 -11.69 11.42
N TYR A 197 4.90 -11.05 12.21
CA TYR A 197 6.33 -10.99 11.92
C TYR A 197 7.03 -12.33 12.11
N ASN A 198 6.69 -13.07 13.17
CA ASN A 198 7.24 -14.39 13.42
C ASN A 198 6.87 -15.38 12.33
N LEU A 199 5.60 -15.39 11.90
CA LEU A 199 5.13 -16.21 10.78
C LEU A 199 5.90 -15.90 9.51
N ALA A 200 6.08 -14.61 9.18
CA ALA A 200 6.85 -14.20 8.00
C ALA A 200 8.31 -14.69 8.06
N ASN A 201 8.94 -14.61 9.23
CA ASN A 201 10.32 -15.06 9.44
C ASN A 201 10.45 -16.59 9.37
N ILE A 202 9.48 -17.33 9.96
CA ILE A 202 9.45 -18.81 9.88
C ILE A 202 9.27 -19.24 8.41
N CYS A 203 8.34 -18.64 7.67
CA CYS A 203 8.17 -18.94 6.25
C CYS A 203 9.45 -18.68 5.44
N LYS A 204 10.16 -17.59 5.73
CA LYS A 204 11.44 -17.27 5.10
C LYS A 204 12.51 -18.32 5.44
N ALA A 205 12.63 -18.69 6.71
CA ALA A 205 13.61 -19.69 7.18
C ALA A 205 13.37 -21.08 6.56
N LEU A 206 12.09 -21.45 6.36
CA LEU A 206 11.69 -22.70 5.73
C LEU A 206 11.72 -22.66 4.18
N GLY A 207 12.16 -21.54 3.58
CA GLY A 207 12.21 -21.37 2.12
C GLY A 207 10.84 -21.37 1.44
N ILE A 208 9.75 -21.09 2.17
CA ILE A 208 8.39 -21.01 1.62
C ILE A 208 8.28 -19.76 0.77
N LYS A 209 8.15 -19.96 -0.55
CA LYS A 209 8.07 -18.86 -1.53
C LYS A 209 6.76 -18.08 -1.45
N PHE A 210 5.67 -18.72 -1.02
CA PHE A 210 4.38 -18.08 -0.86
C PHE A 210 4.35 -17.25 0.44
N ASN A 211 3.95 -15.99 0.34
CA ASN A 211 3.90 -15.10 1.51
C ASN A 211 2.61 -15.36 2.33
N ILE A 212 2.64 -16.41 3.15
CA ILE A 212 1.51 -16.83 3.98
C ILE A 212 1.07 -15.70 4.93
N ALA A 213 2.01 -14.90 5.45
CA ALA A 213 1.68 -13.80 6.35
C ALA A 213 0.72 -12.77 5.71
N MET A 214 0.73 -12.62 4.37
CA MET A 214 -0.24 -11.74 3.69
C MET A 214 -1.70 -12.17 3.86
N LEU A 215 -1.98 -13.44 4.10
CA LEU A 215 -3.35 -13.91 4.35
C LEU A 215 -3.92 -13.36 5.66
N TYR A 216 -3.05 -12.98 6.59
CA TYR A 216 -3.42 -12.42 7.88
C TYR A 216 -3.51 -10.89 7.89
N LEU A 217 -3.25 -10.21 6.75
CA LEU A 217 -3.32 -8.74 6.73
C LEU A 217 -4.72 -8.20 7.04
N ALA A 218 -5.78 -8.90 6.65
CA ALA A 218 -7.14 -8.53 7.01
C ALA A 218 -7.36 -8.63 8.54
N ASP A 219 -6.91 -9.72 9.14
CA ASP A 219 -6.97 -9.95 10.59
C ASP A 219 -6.13 -8.91 11.36
N GLU A 220 -4.91 -8.59 10.88
CA GLU A 220 -4.07 -7.54 11.46
C GLU A 220 -4.72 -6.14 11.35
N MET A 221 -5.37 -5.84 10.22
CA MET A 221 -6.09 -4.59 10.03
C MET A 221 -7.26 -4.46 11.02
N LEU A 222 -8.02 -5.54 11.27
CA LEU A 222 -9.10 -5.52 12.23
C LEU A 222 -8.61 -5.49 13.69
N LYS A 223 -7.47 -6.10 14.01
CA LYS A 223 -6.80 -5.97 15.31
C LYS A 223 -6.33 -4.54 15.59
N ASN A 224 -6.10 -3.77 14.55
CA ASN A 224 -5.67 -2.38 14.62
C ASN A 224 -6.85 -1.39 14.58
N ARG A 225 -8.09 -1.83 14.71
CA ARG A 225 -9.27 -0.98 14.89
C ARG A 225 -9.16 -0.12 16.15
N HIS A 226 -9.88 0.99 16.15
CA HIS A 226 -9.98 1.93 17.27
C HIS A 226 -8.63 2.53 17.69
N LYS A 227 -7.61 2.42 16.84
CA LYS A 227 -6.28 2.97 17.14
C LYS A 227 -6.09 4.33 16.52
N THR A 228 -5.27 5.12 17.21
CA THR A 228 -4.71 6.36 16.68
C THR A 228 -3.31 6.08 16.18
N PHE A 229 -3.01 6.55 14.97
CA PHE A 229 -1.70 6.46 14.32
C PHE A 229 -1.11 7.84 14.12
N THR A 230 0.19 7.92 13.90
CA THR A 230 0.86 9.17 13.53
C THR A 230 1.32 9.09 12.08
N LEU A 231 1.02 10.13 11.31
CA LEU A 231 1.59 10.36 9.99
C LEU A 231 2.47 11.59 10.06
N THR A 232 3.76 11.44 9.78
CA THR A 232 4.68 12.56 9.65
C THR A 232 4.99 12.81 8.18
N ILE A 233 4.76 14.05 7.73
CA ILE A 233 5.00 14.52 6.37
C ILE A 233 6.33 15.30 6.37
N GLY A 234 7.32 14.79 5.65
CA GLY A 234 8.60 15.44 5.51
C GLY A 234 8.59 16.51 4.42
N LYS A 235 9.65 17.34 4.41
CA LYS A 235 9.82 18.35 3.37
C LYS A 235 9.97 17.71 1.99
N PRO A 236 9.36 18.29 0.94
CA PRO A 236 9.55 17.83 -0.44
C PRO A 236 11.03 17.82 -0.82
N ILE A 237 11.45 16.76 -1.47
CA ILE A 237 12.78 16.62 -2.07
C ILE A 237 12.63 16.96 -3.56
N PRO A 238 13.20 18.08 -4.04
CA PRO A 238 13.12 18.45 -5.44
C PRO A 238 13.69 17.36 -6.36
N TRP A 239 13.05 17.09 -7.48
CA TRP A 239 13.49 16.07 -8.42
C TRP A 239 14.93 16.30 -8.93
N GLN A 240 15.39 17.55 -9.00
CA GLN A 240 16.76 17.92 -9.38
C GLN A 240 17.82 17.43 -8.39
N THR A 241 17.41 17.09 -7.15
CA THR A 241 18.29 16.50 -6.15
C THR A 241 18.84 15.14 -6.59
N PHE A 242 18.07 14.42 -7.40
CA PHE A 242 18.42 13.07 -7.88
C PHE A 242 19.36 13.15 -9.11
N ASP A 243 20.56 13.64 -8.88
CA ASP A 243 21.59 13.81 -9.88
C ASP A 243 22.43 12.53 -10.12
N LYS A 244 23.53 12.69 -10.88
CA LYS A 244 24.44 11.59 -11.22
C LYS A 244 25.47 11.26 -10.13
N THR A 245 25.46 11.94 -8.99
CA THR A 245 26.39 11.67 -7.87
C THR A 245 26.11 10.34 -7.18
N LYS A 246 24.87 9.85 -7.30
CA LYS A 246 24.44 8.54 -6.79
C LYS A 246 23.64 7.78 -7.84
N THR A 247 23.69 6.47 -7.73
CA THR A 247 22.80 5.61 -8.54
C THR A 247 21.34 5.76 -8.05
N PRO A 248 20.34 5.48 -8.90
CA PRO A 248 18.94 5.53 -8.48
C PRO A 248 18.63 4.63 -7.25
N ALA A 249 19.34 3.53 -7.07
CA ALA A 249 19.20 2.67 -5.90
C ALA A 249 19.76 3.33 -4.62
N GLN A 250 20.90 4.01 -4.73
CA GLN A 250 21.47 4.78 -3.61
C GLN A 250 20.57 5.98 -3.24
N TRP A 251 19.96 6.64 -4.22
CA TRP A 251 18.97 7.68 -3.98
C TRP A 251 17.71 7.12 -3.30
N ALA A 252 17.23 5.94 -3.72
CA ALA A 252 16.10 5.29 -3.05
C ALA A 252 16.41 4.96 -1.58
N GLN A 253 17.63 4.50 -1.29
CA GLN A 253 18.07 4.28 0.09
C GLN A 253 18.17 5.59 0.87
N PHE A 254 18.71 6.66 0.28
CA PHE A 254 18.74 7.99 0.88
C PHE A 254 17.34 8.47 1.30
N VAL A 255 16.36 8.38 0.40
CA VAL A 255 14.98 8.79 0.71
C VAL A 255 14.38 7.90 1.80
N LYS A 256 14.64 6.59 1.78
CA LYS A 256 14.25 5.69 2.86
C LYS A 256 14.83 6.13 4.20
N ASP A 257 16.11 6.49 4.24
CA ASP A 257 16.77 6.96 5.47
C ASP A 257 16.17 8.28 5.95
N VAL A 258 15.75 9.17 5.05
CA VAL A 258 15.01 10.39 5.39
C VAL A 258 13.68 10.03 6.04
N VAL A 259 12.89 9.11 5.44
CA VAL A 259 11.59 8.68 5.99
C VAL A 259 11.73 8.12 7.41
N TYR A 260 12.75 7.30 7.66
CA TYR A 260 12.94 6.69 8.98
C TYR A 260 13.58 7.63 10.03
N LYS A 261 13.86 8.88 9.66
CA LYS A 261 14.31 9.95 10.58
C LYS A 261 13.21 10.96 10.91
N LEU A 262 12.08 10.89 10.23
CA LEU A 262 10.90 11.69 10.54
C LEU A 262 10.23 11.20 11.83
#